data_18c33b7dfdfe456c797467106f285d44
#
_entry.id   18c33b7dfdfe456c797467106f285d44
#
_cell.length_a   1.000
_cell.length_b   1.000
_cell.length_c   1.000
_cell.angle_alpha   90.00
_cell.angle_beta   90.00
_cell.angle_gamma   90.00
#
_symmetry.space_group_name_H-M   'P 1'
#
loop_
_entity.id
_entity.type
_entity.pdbx_description
1 polymer ?
#
loop_
_entity_poly.entity_id
_entity_poly.type
_entity_poly.pdbx_seq_one_letter_code
_entity_poly.pdbx_strand_id
1 'polypeptide(L)'
;MNPLIVEGQVHGGLAQGIGQALYENAQYDDSGQLITASYMDYTMPRADDLPDFNLGFTCTKATTNPLGVKGCGEAGTIAATPTVMNAVINALGLSLIHI
;
A
#
# COMPACT_ATOMS: atom_id res chain seq x y z
N MET A 1 22.45 7.09 -0.36
CA MET A 1 21.29 6.19 -0.16
C MET A 1 21.33 5.15 -1.27
N ASN A 2 21.00 3.91 -0.96
CA ASN A 2 21.03 2.83 -1.96
C ASN A 2 19.73 2.83 -2.76
N PRO A 3 19.76 3.15 -4.07
CA PRO A 3 18.53 3.22 -4.88
C PRO A 3 17.75 1.90 -4.95
N LEU A 4 18.47 0.77 -5.00
CA LEU A 4 17.82 -0.54 -5.07
C LEU A 4 16.97 -0.83 -3.83
N ILE A 5 17.50 -0.50 -2.64
CA ILE A 5 16.78 -0.69 -1.39
C ILE A 5 15.58 0.26 -1.31
N VAL A 6 15.74 1.50 -1.74
CA VAL A 6 14.65 2.49 -1.76
C VAL A 6 13.53 2.04 -2.68
N GLU A 7 13.86 1.59 -3.89
CA GLU A 7 12.86 1.07 -4.84
C GLU A 7 12.15 -0.15 -4.28
N GLY A 8 12.88 -1.07 -3.66
CA GLY A 8 12.29 -2.25 -3.03
C GLY A 8 11.33 -1.87 -1.91
N GLN A 9 11.68 -0.88 -1.10
CA GLN A 9 10.83 -0.39 -0.03
C GLN A 9 9.55 0.25 -0.57
N VAL A 10 9.64 1.03 -1.64
CA VAL A 10 8.47 1.64 -2.27
C VAL A 10 7.56 0.58 -2.90
N HIS A 11 8.13 -0.39 -3.62
CA HIS A 11 7.35 -1.51 -4.17
C HIS A 11 6.60 -2.27 -3.07
N GLY A 12 7.27 -2.58 -1.97
CA GLY A 12 6.64 -3.27 -0.84
C GLY A 12 5.54 -2.46 -0.19
N GLY A 13 5.75 -1.14 -0.05
CA GLY A 13 4.74 -0.23 0.47
C GLY A 13 3.51 -0.16 -0.42
N LEU A 14 3.71 -0.10 -1.74
CA LEU A 14 2.61 -0.12 -2.72
C LEU A 14 1.83 -1.43 -2.62
N ALA A 15 2.53 -2.57 -2.55
CA ALA A 15 1.90 -3.87 -2.41
C ALA A 15 1.05 -3.95 -1.15
N GLN A 16 1.54 -3.43 -0.04
CA GLN A 16 0.81 -3.41 1.22
C GLN A 16 -0.47 -2.57 1.13
N GLY A 17 -0.38 -1.39 0.53
CA GLY A 17 -1.54 -0.50 0.38
C GLY A 17 -2.58 -1.07 -0.59
N ILE A 18 -2.15 -1.66 -1.68
CA ILE A 18 -3.03 -2.32 -2.64
C ILE A 18 -3.71 -3.52 -1.98
N GLY A 19 -2.97 -4.30 -1.20
CA GLY A 19 -3.53 -5.41 -0.44
C GLY A 19 -4.64 -4.98 0.48
N GLN A 20 -4.43 -3.91 1.25
CA GLN A 20 -5.44 -3.37 2.13
C GLN A 20 -6.70 -2.93 1.37
N ALA A 21 -6.53 -2.35 0.19
CA ALA A 21 -7.65 -1.83 -0.59
C ALA A 21 -8.49 -2.93 -1.24
N LEU A 22 -7.84 -4.00 -1.75
CA LEU A 22 -8.49 -4.94 -2.66
C LEU A 22 -8.57 -6.38 -2.14
N TYR A 23 -7.68 -6.81 -1.26
CA TYR A 23 -7.54 -8.23 -0.90
C TYR A 23 -7.81 -8.54 0.55
N GLU A 24 -7.23 -7.77 1.47
CA GLU A 24 -7.14 -8.14 2.87
C GLU A 24 -8.42 -7.78 3.61
N ASN A 25 -9.01 -8.77 4.26
CA ASN A 25 -10.23 -8.60 5.01
C ASN A 25 -10.20 -9.49 6.25
N ALA A 26 -10.13 -8.88 7.42
CA ALA A 26 -10.18 -9.58 8.69
C ALA A 26 -11.64 -9.77 9.07
N GLN A 27 -12.09 -11.02 9.17
CA GLN A 27 -13.45 -11.38 9.51
C GLN A 27 -13.51 -12.08 10.85
N TYR A 28 -14.53 -11.75 11.64
CA TYR A 28 -14.78 -12.29 12.96
C TYR A 28 -16.18 -12.92 13.00
N ASP A 29 -16.32 -13.96 13.82
CA ASP A 29 -17.63 -14.53 14.07
C ASP A 29 -18.40 -13.75 15.15
N ASP A 30 -19.62 -14.19 15.47
CA ASP A 30 -20.48 -13.51 16.45
C ASP A 30 -19.88 -13.50 17.86
N SER A 31 -18.97 -14.41 18.17
CA SER A 31 -18.28 -14.47 19.46
C SER A 31 -17.01 -13.63 19.50
N GLY A 32 -16.64 -12.99 18.40
CA GLY A 32 -15.41 -12.19 18.31
C GLY A 32 -14.16 -12.99 17.95
N GLN A 33 -14.33 -14.27 17.56
CA GLN A 33 -13.22 -15.10 17.15
C GLN A 33 -12.82 -14.77 15.70
N LEU A 34 -11.53 -14.59 15.45
CA LEU A 34 -11.01 -14.32 14.10
C LEU A 34 -11.17 -15.55 13.21
N ILE A 35 -11.99 -15.46 12.17
CA ILE A 35 -12.20 -16.54 11.20
C ILE A 35 -11.03 -16.62 10.22
N THR A 36 -10.53 -15.46 9.75
CA THR A 36 -9.46 -15.37 8.76
C THR A 36 -8.09 -15.42 9.44
N ALA A 37 -7.84 -16.46 10.22
CA ALA A 37 -6.64 -16.56 11.06
C ALA A 37 -5.44 -17.25 10.39
N SER A 38 -5.59 -17.72 9.15
CA SER A 38 -4.51 -18.35 8.39
C SER A 38 -4.38 -17.69 7.03
N TYR A 39 -3.23 -17.88 6.36
CA TYR A 39 -3.02 -17.38 5.00
C TYR A 39 -3.88 -18.11 3.96
N MET A 40 -4.54 -19.19 4.32
CA MET A 40 -5.52 -19.85 3.47
C MET A 40 -6.80 -19.00 3.39
N ASP A 41 -7.18 -18.34 4.47
CA ASP A 41 -8.42 -17.58 4.60
C ASP A 41 -8.20 -16.07 4.49
N TYR A 42 -7.03 -15.60 4.91
CA TYR A 42 -6.64 -14.19 4.85
C TYR A 42 -5.77 -13.96 3.60
N THR A 43 -6.32 -13.24 2.64
CA THR A 43 -5.67 -13.06 1.35
C THR A 43 -4.74 -11.86 1.35
N MET A 44 -3.46 -12.10 1.09
CA MET A 44 -2.49 -11.03 0.83
C MET A 44 -2.11 -11.04 -0.65
N PRO A 45 -1.76 -9.89 -1.25
CA PRO A 45 -1.34 -9.86 -2.64
C PRO A 45 -0.04 -10.64 -2.82
N ARG A 46 0.06 -11.34 -3.96
CA ARG A 46 1.26 -12.07 -4.36
C ARG A 46 1.97 -11.30 -5.46
N ALA A 47 3.24 -11.63 -5.70
CA ALA A 47 4.03 -10.92 -6.70
C ALA A 47 3.40 -10.95 -8.11
N ASP A 48 2.75 -12.06 -8.46
CA ASP A 48 2.09 -12.20 -9.76
C ASP A 48 0.76 -11.46 -9.86
N ASP A 49 0.20 -10.99 -8.72
CA ASP A 49 -1.01 -10.16 -8.72
C ASP A 49 -0.72 -8.70 -9.06
N LEU A 50 0.54 -8.30 -9.05
CA LEU A 50 0.94 -6.89 -9.15
C LEU A 50 1.62 -6.61 -10.49
N PRO A 51 1.40 -5.42 -11.07
CA PRO A 51 2.11 -5.01 -12.27
C PRO A 51 3.54 -4.59 -11.95
N ASP A 52 4.35 -4.41 -12.98
CA ASP A 52 5.63 -3.72 -12.84
C ASP A 52 5.38 -2.24 -12.63
N PHE A 53 5.91 -1.69 -11.54
CA PHE A 53 5.72 -0.29 -11.22
C PHE A 53 6.81 0.57 -11.85
N ASN A 54 6.41 1.69 -12.44
CA ASN A 54 7.33 2.73 -12.87
C ASN A 54 7.51 3.72 -11.74
N LEU A 55 8.72 3.80 -11.19
CA LEU A 55 9.01 4.68 -10.06
C LEU A 55 9.83 5.88 -10.51
N GLY A 56 9.53 7.02 -9.91
CA GLY A 56 10.30 8.24 -10.08
C GLY A 56 10.51 8.90 -8.74
N PHE A 57 11.61 9.62 -8.60
CA PHE A 57 11.95 10.29 -7.36
C PHE A 57 12.36 11.73 -7.64
N THR A 58 11.89 12.65 -6.81
CA THR A 58 12.38 14.02 -6.76
C THR A 58 13.00 14.21 -5.38
N CYS A 59 14.23 14.75 -5.37
CA CYS A 59 14.97 14.88 -4.12
C CYS A 59 14.87 16.30 -3.58
N THR A 60 14.26 16.42 -2.40
CA THR A 60 14.27 17.64 -1.62
C THR A 60 14.97 17.33 -0.30
N LYS A 61 16.12 17.94 -0.07
CA LYS A 61 16.92 17.67 1.12
C LYS A 61 16.26 18.16 2.38
N ALA A 62 16.32 17.33 3.44
CA ALA A 62 15.91 17.76 4.77
C ALA A 62 16.90 18.78 5.32
N THR A 63 16.39 19.70 6.12
CA THR A 63 17.22 20.74 6.76
C THR A 63 17.74 20.32 8.14
N THR A 64 17.30 19.17 8.63
CA THR A 64 17.60 18.71 9.99
C THR A 64 18.88 17.92 10.14
N ASN A 65 19.54 17.60 9.03
CA ASN A 65 20.80 16.85 9.04
C ASN A 65 21.69 17.26 7.86
N PRO A 66 23.04 17.05 7.97
CA PRO A 66 23.98 17.49 6.93
C PRO A 66 23.80 16.76 5.59
N LEU A 67 23.38 15.49 5.61
CA LEU A 67 23.18 14.70 4.40
C LEU A 67 21.84 14.97 3.73
N GLY A 68 20.91 15.63 4.43
CA GLY A 68 19.58 15.91 3.93
C GLY A 68 18.71 14.66 3.77
N VAL A 69 19.01 13.59 4.53
CA VAL A 69 18.30 12.33 4.42
C VAL A 69 16.92 12.38 5.06
N LYS A 70 16.01 11.60 4.52
CA LYS A 70 14.63 11.44 4.99
C LYS A 70 14.29 9.96 5.09
N GLY A 71 13.31 9.66 5.95
CA GLY A 71 12.75 8.31 6.03
C GLY A 71 11.97 7.95 4.78
N CYS A 72 11.95 6.66 4.45
CA CYS A 72 11.26 6.13 3.27
C CYS A 72 10.38 4.92 3.63
N GLY A 73 10.36 4.51 4.91
CA GLY A 73 9.73 3.25 5.32
C GLY A 73 8.28 3.10 4.91
N GLU A 74 7.48 4.14 5.05
CA GLU A 74 6.04 4.12 4.77
C GLU A 74 5.66 4.91 3.53
N ALA A 75 6.62 5.51 2.83
CA ALA A 75 6.34 6.40 1.71
C ALA A 75 5.49 5.74 0.63
N GLY A 76 5.74 4.47 0.34
CA GLY A 76 5.01 3.73 -0.69
C GLY A 76 3.57 3.41 -0.31
N THR A 77 3.25 3.29 0.98
CA THR A 77 1.92 2.84 1.42
C THR A 77 0.96 3.98 1.77
N ILE A 78 1.48 5.16 2.08
CA ILE A 78 0.66 6.27 2.60
C ILE A 78 -0.51 6.60 1.66
N ALA A 79 -0.23 6.74 0.38
CA ALA A 79 -1.24 7.11 -0.61
C ALA A 79 -1.78 5.92 -1.42
N ALA A 80 -1.23 4.74 -1.25
CA ALA A 80 -1.58 3.59 -2.10
C ALA A 80 -3.04 3.18 -1.93
N THR A 81 -3.49 2.98 -0.70
CA THR A 81 -4.87 2.58 -0.43
C THR A 81 -5.88 3.62 -0.93
N PRO A 82 -5.77 4.91 -0.58
CA PRO A 82 -6.71 5.91 -1.09
C PRO A 82 -6.62 6.08 -2.60
N THR A 83 -5.45 5.93 -3.22
CA THR A 83 -5.31 6.01 -4.67
C THR A 83 -6.09 4.89 -5.37
N VAL A 84 -5.96 3.66 -4.90
CA VAL A 84 -6.69 2.52 -5.44
C VAL A 84 -8.20 2.71 -5.26
N MET A 85 -8.63 3.14 -4.09
CA MET A 85 -10.04 3.38 -3.83
C MET A 85 -10.61 4.49 -4.71
N ASN A 86 -9.86 5.56 -4.93
CA ASN A 86 -10.27 6.61 -5.85
C ASN A 86 -10.42 6.09 -7.29
N ALA A 87 -9.52 5.21 -7.71
CA ALA A 87 -9.61 4.59 -9.02
C ALA A 87 -10.84 3.70 -9.15
N VAL A 88 -11.15 2.90 -8.13
CA VAL A 88 -12.35 2.06 -8.10
C VAL A 88 -13.62 2.92 -8.16
N ILE A 89 -13.68 3.97 -7.36
CA ILE A 89 -14.81 4.90 -7.33
C ILE A 89 -15.00 5.56 -8.69
N ASN A 90 -13.92 6.00 -9.30
CA ASN A 90 -13.97 6.62 -10.63
C ASN A 90 -14.45 5.63 -11.69
N ALA A 91 -13.98 4.40 -11.66
CA ALA A 91 -14.37 3.35 -12.60
C ALA A 91 -15.85 3.00 -12.48
N LEU A 92 -16.40 3.02 -11.27
CA LEU A 92 -17.80 2.70 -11.02
C LEU A 92 -18.73 3.91 -11.13
N GLY A 93 -18.19 5.12 -11.29
CA GLY A 93 -18.98 6.35 -11.31
C GLY A 93 -19.59 6.70 -9.96
N LEU A 94 -19.00 6.19 -8.86
CA LEU A 94 -19.47 6.45 -7.49
C LEU A 94 -18.76 7.65 -6.89
N SER A 95 -19.36 8.21 -5.84
CA SER A 95 -18.70 9.20 -5.01
C SER A 95 -18.42 8.62 -3.64
N LEU A 96 -17.51 9.24 -2.88
CA LEU A 96 -17.19 8.80 -1.52
C LEU A 96 -18.41 8.85 -0.59
N ILE A 97 -19.38 9.70 -0.89
CA ILE A 97 -20.60 9.83 -0.10
C ILE A 97 -21.48 8.58 -0.21
N HIS A 98 -21.37 7.84 -1.30
CA HIS A 98 -22.19 6.66 -1.58
C HIS A 98 -21.56 5.35 -1.14
N ILE A 99 -20.39 5.40 -0.55
CA ILE A 99 -19.69 4.26 0.01
C ILE A 99 -19.85 4.24 1.53
#